data_230ce9cce5c2b85c7f5cb8435c52ac42
#
_entry.id   230ce9cce5c2b85c7f5cb8435c52ac42
#
_cell.length_a   1.000
_cell.length_b   1.000
_cell.length_c   1.000
_cell.angle_alpha   90.00
_cell.angle_beta   90.00
_cell.angle_gamma   90.00
#
_symmetry.space_group_name_H-M   'P 1'
#
loop_
_entity.id
_entity.type
_entity.pdbx_description
1 polymer ?
#
loop_
_entity_poly.entity_id
_entity_poly.type
_entity_poly.pdbx_seq_one_letter_code
_entity_poly.pdbx_strand_id
1 'polypeptide(L)'
;QNSDMHTLCIVNGDRGSDDFVNMVYTMLPELKTCQRGYLKSERFPQMKNVIYIGQEKYRGMYNTAEILLLGSNIEDEELVEAKKKVTCHDVVNMQYTSGTTGFPKGVMLTHYNIANNGFLTGEHMKFTSEDKLCVCVPLFHCFGVVLATMNCLTHGCTQVMVEKFDPLVVLASIHKERCTSVYGVPTMFIAELNHPMFDMFDMSSLRVGIMAGALCPIELMRQVEEKMFMKVT
;
A
#
# COMPACT_ATOMS: atom_id res chain seq x y z
N GLN A 1 10.10 6.64 -17.16
CA GLN A 1 10.72 6.07 -18.38
C GLN A 1 11.03 4.58 -18.24
N ASN A 2 11.09 4.04 -17.03
CA ASN A 2 11.43 2.62 -16.80
C ASN A 2 10.18 1.72 -16.69
N SER A 3 9.01 2.26 -16.87
CA SER A 3 7.75 1.52 -16.94
C SER A 3 6.92 2.03 -18.11
N ASP A 4 6.23 1.14 -18.80
CA ASP A 4 5.30 1.49 -19.88
C ASP A 4 3.93 1.91 -19.31
N MET A 5 3.94 2.75 -18.28
CA MET A 5 2.75 3.21 -17.60
C MET A 5 1.89 4.08 -18.52
N HIS A 6 0.64 3.71 -18.69
CA HIS A 6 -0.33 4.44 -19.53
C HIS A 6 -1.22 5.39 -18.72
N THR A 7 -1.47 5.07 -17.46
CA THR A 7 -2.38 5.83 -16.59
C THR A 7 -1.70 6.08 -15.25
N LEU A 8 -1.70 7.32 -14.81
CA LEU A 8 -1.21 7.74 -13.51
C LEU A 8 -2.39 8.14 -12.62
N CYS A 9 -2.55 7.48 -11.48
CA CYS A 9 -3.49 7.89 -10.45
C CYS A 9 -2.75 8.68 -9.36
N ILE A 10 -3.30 9.83 -8.97
CA ILE A 10 -2.73 10.70 -7.94
C ILE A 10 -3.80 11.15 -6.96
N VAL A 11 -3.36 11.50 -5.77
CA VAL A 11 -4.12 12.19 -4.72
C VAL A 11 -3.23 13.31 -4.18
N ASN A 12 -3.79 14.44 -3.77
CA ASN A 12 -3.00 15.43 -3.03
C ASN A 12 -2.81 14.97 -1.59
N GLY A 13 -1.61 15.22 -1.05
CA GLY A 13 -1.36 15.06 0.36
C GLY A 13 -1.88 16.26 1.17
N ASP A 14 -2.03 16.07 2.48
CA ASP A 14 -2.54 17.10 3.41
C ASP A 14 -1.55 18.24 3.69
N ARG A 15 -0.34 18.19 3.16
CA ARG A 15 0.72 19.20 3.37
C ARG A 15 1.10 19.87 2.07
N GLY A 16 1.36 21.16 2.12
CA GLY A 16 1.78 21.96 0.95
C GLY A 16 3.04 21.46 0.23
N SER A 17 3.85 20.57 0.86
CA SER A 17 4.96 19.85 0.22
C SER A 17 4.51 18.69 -0.67
N ASP A 18 3.28 18.22 -0.51
CA ASP A 18 2.75 17.02 -1.16
C ASP A 18 1.77 17.41 -2.28
N ASP A 19 2.05 18.51 -2.97
CA ASP A 19 1.26 18.97 -4.12
C ASP A 19 1.58 18.16 -5.37
N PHE A 20 1.08 16.94 -5.41
CA PHE A 20 1.27 16.04 -6.54
C PHE A 20 0.64 16.55 -7.83
N VAL A 21 -0.42 17.36 -7.74
CA VAL A 21 -1.05 17.96 -8.92
C VAL A 21 -0.08 18.93 -9.61
N ASN A 22 0.56 19.83 -8.86
CA ASN A 22 1.56 20.73 -9.42
C ASN A 22 2.82 20.00 -9.89
N MET A 23 3.25 18.96 -9.19
CA MET A 23 4.35 18.10 -9.67
C MET A 23 4.01 17.47 -11.03
N VAL A 24 2.81 16.92 -11.18
CA VAL A 24 2.35 16.30 -12.44
C VAL A 24 2.24 17.35 -13.56
N TYR A 25 1.71 18.54 -13.29
CA TYR A 25 1.69 19.61 -14.28
C TYR A 25 3.09 20.10 -14.69
N THR A 26 4.07 20.00 -13.81
CA THR A 26 5.48 20.29 -14.12
C THR A 26 6.09 19.21 -15.00
N MET A 27 5.75 17.96 -14.75
CA MET A 27 6.24 16.80 -15.53
C MET A 27 5.53 16.65 -16.87
N LEU A 28 4.26 17.00 -16.94
CA LEU A 28 3.35 16.85 -18.08
C LEU A 28 2.61 18.17 -18.34
N PRO A 29 3.33 19.23 -18.80
CA PRO A 29 2.73 20.55 -19.01
C PRO A 29 1.61 20.54 -20.06
N GLU A 30 1.58 19.54 -20.95
CA GLU A 30 0.56 19.35 -21.99
C GLU A 30 -0.84 19.13 -21.39
N LEU A 31 -0.94 18.64 -20.15
CA LEU A 31 -2.21 18.49 -19.42
C LEU A 31 -2.99 19.80 -19.27
N LYS A 32 -2.27 20.95 -19.22
CA LYS A 32 -2.92 22.26 -19.08
C LYS A 32 -3.73 22.68 -20.30
N THR A 33 -3.47 22.07 -21.45
CA THR A 33 -4.09 22.41 -22.74
C THR A 33 -4.88 21.27 -23.38
N CYS A 34 -4.54 20.01 -23.10
CA CYS A 34 -5.19 18.85 -23.71
C CYS A 34 -6.59 18.60 -23.13
N GLN A 35 -7.39 17.85 -23.88
CA GLN A 35 -8.62 17.24 -23.38
C GLN A 35 -8.26 15.95 -22.61
N ARG A 36 -9.13 15.57 -21.67
CA ARG A 36 -9.00 14.32 -20.91
C ARG A 36 -8.98 13.12 -21.87
N GLY A 37 -8.09 12.18 -21.62
CA GLY A 37 -7.91 10.98 -22.47
C GLY A 37 -7.13 11.22 -23.77
N TYR A 38 -6.72 12.46 -24.05
CA TYR A 38 -5.98 12.83 -25.27
C TYR A 38 -4.60 13.40 -24.98
N LEU A 39 -4.00 13.01 -23.85
CA LEU A 39 -2.65 13.41 -23.50
C LEU A 39 -1.65 12.85 -24.52
N LYS A 40 -0.82 13.74 -25.06
CA LYS A 40 0.32 13.41 -25.91
C LYS A 40 1.54 14.13 -25.37
N SER A 41 2.40 13.39 -24.67
CA SER A 41 3.65 13.95 -24.12
C SER A 41 4.84 13.42 -24.89
N GLU A 42 5.74 14.31 -25.31
CA GLU A 42 7.01 13.92 -25.93
C GLU A 42 7.93 13.23 -24.91
N ARG A 43 7.88 13.68 -23.66
CA ARG A 43 8.72 13.13 -22.58
C ARG A 43 8.24 11.75 -22.11
N PHE A 44 6.93 11.51 -22.13
CA PHE A 44 6.29 10.28 -21.68
C PHE A 44 5.27 9.79 -22.72
N PRO A 45 5.73 9.27 -23.85
CA PRO A 45 4.86 8.98 -25.01
C PRO A 45 3.81 7.86 -24.72
N GLN A 46 4.06 7.03 -23.70
CA GLN A 46 3.12 5.97 -23.31
C GLN A 46 2.00 6.48 -22.39
N MET A 47 2.20 7.65 -21.74
CA MET A 47 1.22 8.22 -20.80
C MET A 47 0.01 8.76 -21.56
N LYS A 48 -1.17 8.22 -21.25
CA LYS A 48 -2.44 8.60 -21.90
C LYS A 48 -3.38 9.34 -20.96
N ASN A 49 -3.41 8.91 -19.69
CA ASN A 49 -4.37 9.41 -18.73
C ASN A 49 -3.71 9.79 -17.42
N VAL A 50 -4.26 10.83 -16.79
CA VAL A 50 -4.02 11.14 -15.39
C VAL A 50 -5.38 11.19 -14.69
N ILE A 51 -5.49 10.48 -13.57
CA ILE A 51 -6.70 10.39 -12.76
C ILE A 51 -6.38 10.99 -11.38
N TYR A 52 -7.14 12.01 -11.01
CA TYR A 52 -7.13 12.55 -9.66
C TYR A 52 -8.15 11.81 -8.79
N ILE A 53 -7.69 11.18 -7.73
CA ILE A 53 -8.56 10.50 -6.76
C ILE A 53 -9.08 11.56 -5.79
N GLY A 54 -10.25 12.10 -6.07
CA GLY A 54 -10.90 13.18 -5.33
C GLY A 54 -12.07 13.76 -6.14
N GLN A 55 -12.70 14.80 -5.59
CA GLN A 55 -13.86 15.45 -6.21
C GLN A 55 -13.48 16.67 -7.05
N GLU A 56 -12.30 17.24 -6.81
CA GLU A 56 -11.80 18.42 -7.49
C GLU A 56 -11.57 18.16 -8.97
N LYS A 57 -11.72 19.19 -9.78
CA LYS A 57 -11.54 19.13 -11.23
C LYS A 57 -10.26 19.84 -11.63
N TYR A 58 -9.34 19.08 -12.20
CA TYR A 58 -8.10 19.59 -12.77
C TYR A 58 -8.09 19.47 -14.29
N ARG A 59 -7.54 20.47 -14.95
CA ARG A 59 -7.47 20.48 -16.42
C ARG A 59 -6.66 19.29 -16.94
N GLY A 60 -7.19 18.58 -17.95
CA GLY A 60 -6.53 17.40 -18.56
C GLY A 60 -6.58 16.12 -17.74
N MET A 61 -7.06 16.17 -16.47
CA MET A 61 -7.18 15.02 -15.57
C MET A 61 -8.64 14.59 -15.43
N TYR A 62 -8.88 13.30 -15.32
CA TYR A 62 -10.16 12.77 -14.83
C TYR A 62 -10.22 12.87 -13.30
N ASN A 63 -11.40 13.01 -12.71
CA ASN A 63 -11.60 12.83 -11.28
C ASN A 63 -12.41 11.56 -10.97
N THR A 64 -12.56 11.23 -9.68
CA THR A 64 -13.26 10.00 -9.25
C THR A 64 -14.69 9.93 -9.81
N ALA A 65 -15.47 11.02 -9.75
CA ALA A 65 -16.86 11.03 -10.22
C ALA A 65 -16.95 10.77 -11.73
N GLU A 66 -16.02 11.32 -12.50
CA GLU A 66 -15.97 11.11 -13.98
C GLU A 66 -15.58 9.68 -14.33
N ILE A 67 -14.66 9.06 -13.59
CA ILE A 67 -14.29 7.65 -13.79
C ILE A 67 -15.47 6.72 -13.45
N LEU A 68 -16.19 6.99 -12.36
CA LEU A 68 -17.39 6.23 -12.00
C LEU A 68 -18.48 6.35 -13.10
N LEU A 69 -18.69 7.57 -13.62
CA LEU A 69 -19.63 7.79 -14.71
C LEU A 69 -19.22 7.07 -16.01
N LEU A 70 -17.94 7.06 -16.35
CA LEU A 70 -17.44 6.29 -17.51
C LEU A 70 -17.61 4.79 -17.28
N GLY A 71 -17.36 4.31 -16.06
CA GLY A 71 -17.52 2.91 -15.69
C GLY A 71 -18.97 2.44 -15.77
N SER A 72 -19.95 3.31 -15.52
CA SER A 72 -21.38 2.95 -15.65
C SER A 72 -21.85 2.67 -17.08
N ASN A 73 -21.04 2.99 -18.09
CA ASN A 73 -21.30 2.66 -19.49
C ASN A 73 -20.64 1.35 -19.94
N ILE A 74 -19.95 0.65 -19.05
CA ILE A 74 -19.31 -0.63 -19.33
C ILE A 74 -20.27 -1.74 -18.93
N GLU A 75 -20.62 -2.61 -19.86
CA GLU A 75 -21.47 -3.75 -19.59
C GLU A 75 -20.74 -4.82 -18.79
N ASP A 76 -21.47 -5.54 -17.92
CA ASP A 76 -20.89 -6.57 -17.07
C ASP A 76 -20.20 -7.69 -17.87
N GLU A 77 -20.73 -8.00 -19.05
CA GLU A 77 -20.14 -8.96 -19.98
C GLU A 77 -18.76 -8.55 -20.47
N GLU A 78 -18.52 -7.27 -20.73
CA GLU A 78 -17.20 -6.77 -21.13
C GLU A 78 -16.16 -6.98 -20.00
N LEU A 79 -16.57 -6.74 -18.76
CA LEU A 79 -15.72 -6.98 -17.57
C LEU A 79 -15.42 -8.48 -17.43
N VAL A 80 -16.41 -9.35 -17.62
CA VAL A 80 -16.23 -10.80 -17.56
C VAL A 80 -15.26 -11.26 -18.64
N GLU A 81 -15.40 -10.79 -19.88
CA GLU A 81 -14.49 -11.13 -20.98
C GLU A 81 -13.07 -10.59 -20.76
N ALA A 82 -12.92 -9.41 -20.16
CA ALA A 82 -11.62 -8.88 -19.77
C ALA A 82 -10.94 -9.76 -18.70
N LYS A 83 -11.68 -10.19 -17.70
CA LYS A 83 -11.16 -11.09 -16.64
C LYS A 83 -10.69 -12.44 -17.17
N LYS A 84 -11.37 -13.01 -18.18
CA LYS A 84 -10.98 -14.30 -18.79
C LYS A 84 -9.60 -14.25 -19.49
N LYS A 85 -9.15 -13.05 -19.89
CA LYS A 85 -7.86 -12.87 -20.55
C LYS A 85 -6.68 -12.78 -19.58
N VAL A 86 -6.97 -12.57 -18.29
CA VAL A 86 -5.95 -12.46 -17.25
C VAL A 86 -5.59 -13.84 -16.71
N THR A 87 -4.30 -14.13 -16.66
CA THR A 87 -3.77 -15.38 -16.10
C THR A 87 -3.00 -15.12 -14.81
N CYS A 88 -2.80 -16.14 -13.99
CA CYS A 88 -2.02 -16.02 -12.77
C CYS A 88 -0.53 -15.68 -13.03
N HIS A 89 -0.04 -15.86 -14.25
CA HIS A 89 1.33 -15.55 -14.65
C HIS A 89 1.50 -14.15 -15.25
N ASP A 90 0.42 -13.39 -15.40
CA ASP A 90 0.52 -12.01 -15.86
C ASP A 90 1.09 -11.12 -14.75
N VAL A 91 1.89 -10.14 -15.16
CA VAL A 91 2.47 -9.14 -14.24
C VAL A 91 1.36 -8.22 -13.75
N VAL A 92 1.19 -8.15 -12.43
CA VAL A 92 0.16 -7.32 -11.78
C VAL A 92 0.74 -6.19 -10.95
N ASN A 93 2.02 -6.31 -10.58
CA ASN A 93 2.68 -5.31 -9.74
C ASN A 93 4.14 -5.15 -10.17
N MET A 94 4.63 -3.92 -10.08
CA MET A 94 6.05 -3.61 -10.32
C MET A 94 6.60 -2.87 -9.10
N GLN A 95 7.53 -3.54 -8.40
CA GLN A 95 8.20 -2.96 -7.23
C GLN A 95 9.59 -2.44 -7.63
N TYR A 96 9.87 -1.19 -7.31
CA TYR A 96 11.18 -0.60 -7.57
C TYR A 96 12.08 -0.78 -6.36
N THR A 97 13.29 -1.32 -6.59
CA THR A 97 14.34 -1.43 -5.59
C THR A 97 15.44 -0.39 -5.85
N SER A 98 16.11 0.06 -4.80
CA SER A 98 17.18 1.07 -4.90
C SER A 98 18.39 0.62 -5.74
N GLY A 99 18.54 -0.69 -5.98
CA GLY A 99 19.63 -1.27 -6.79
C GLY A 99 21.03 -0.89 -6.32
N THR A 100 21.95 -1.84 -6.29
CA THR A 100 23.37 -1.57 -5.94
C THR A 100 24.12 -0.78 -7.01
N THR A 101 23.54 -0.60 -8.21
CA THR A 101 24.15 0.08 -9.37
C THR A 101 23.72 1.53 -9.57
N GLY A 102 22.98 2.11 -8.62
CA GLY A 102 22.55 3.52 -8.66
C GLY A 102 21.25 3.79 -9.43
N PHE A 103 20.77 2.87 -10.26
CA PHE A 103 19.47 2.98 -10.94
C PHE A 103 18.44 2.04 -10.31
N PRO A 104 17.21 2.52 -10.02
CA PRO A 104 16.14 1.68 -9.53
C PRO A 104 15.84 0.54 -10.51
N LYS A 105 15.69 -0.67 -9.98
CA LYS A 105 15.30 -1.84 -10.77
C LYS A 105 13.82 -2.12 -10.54
N GLY A 106 13.04 -2.22 -11.63
CA GLY A 106 11.63 -2.60 -11.58
C GLY A 106 11.51 -4.12 -11.54
N VAL A 107 11.10 -4.66 -10.41
CA VAL A 107 10.82 -6.09 -10.24
C VAL A 107 9.38 -6.36 -10.64
N MET A 108 9.18 -7.14 -11.69
CA MET A 108 7.86 -7.55 -12.17
C MET A 108 7.33 -8.72 -11.35
N LEU A 109 6.21 -8.50 -10.65
CA LEU A 109 5.55 -9.51 -9.83
C LEU A 109 4.25 -9.94 -10.50
N THR A 110 4.06 -11.25 -10.64
CA THR A 110 2.84 -11.84 -11.18
C THR A 110 1.77 -11.99 -10.11
N HIS A 111 0.51 -12.20 -10.51
CA HIS A 111 -0.55 -12.60 -9.59
C HIS A 111 -0.14 -13.81 -8.75
N TYR A 112 0.50 -14.80 -9.38
CA TYR A 112 1.00 -16.01 -8.71
C TYR A 112 2.00 -15.66 -7.59
N ASN A 113 2.95 -14.76 -7.84
CA ASN A 113 3.93 -14.36 -6.83
C ASN A 113 3.26 -13.72 -5.61
N ILE A 114 2.43 -12.69 -5.82
CA ILE A 114 1.87 -11.91 -4.71
C ILE A 114 0.83 -12.69 -3.92
N ALA A 115 -0.03 -13.46 -4.60
CA ALA A 115 -1.07 -14.25 -3.94
C ALA A 115 -0.47 -15.37 -3.09
N ASN A 116 0.47 -16.14 -3.64
CA ASN A 116 1.11 -17.23 -2.88
C ASN A 116 1.98 -16.70 -1.74
N ASN A 117 2.71 -15.60 -1.94
CA ASN A 117 3.53 -15.03 -0.87
C ASN A 117 2.63 -14.54 0.30
N GLY A 118 1.53 -13.84 0.00
CA GLY A 118 0.56 -13.43 1.02
C GLY A 118 -0.05 -14.63 1.74
N PHE A 119 -0.48 -15.66 1.00
CA PHE A 119 -1.03 -16.89 1.55
C PHE A 119 -0.03 -17.60 2.47
N LEU A 120 1.18 -17.89 1.98
CA LEU A 120 2.20 -18.59 2.77
C LEU A 120 2.61 -17.83 4.03
N THR A 121 2.63 -16.48 3.96
CA THR A 121 2.87 -15.65 5.14
C THR A 121 1.81 -15.86 6.19
N GLY A 122 0.53 -15.83 5.80
CA GLY A 122 -0.58 -16.03 6.73
C GLY A 122 -0.61 -17.44 7.31
N GLU A 123 -0.36 -18.47 6.50
CA GLU A 123 -0.23 -19.85 6.97
C GLU A 123 0.88 -19.98 8.02
N HIS A 124 2.06 -19.41 7.75
CA HIS A 124 3.18 -19.47 8.70
C HIS A 124 2.84 -18.78 10.02
N MET A 125 2.16 -17.63 9.95
CA MET A 125 1.72 -16.86 11.11
C MET A 125 0.41 -17.35 11.71
N LYS A 126 -0.22 -18.40 11.14
CA LYS A 126 -1.49 -18.98 11.56
C LYS A 126 -2.62 -17.95 11.62
N PHE A 127 -2.73 -17.15 10.56
CA PHE A 127 -3.84 -16.20 10.43
C PHE A 127 -5.15 -16.92 10.15
N THR A 128 -6.23 -16.36 10.68
CA THR A 128 -7.60 -16.80 10.48
C THR A 128 -8.51 -15.60 10.21
N SER A 129 -9.77 -15.84 9.88
CA SER A 129 -10.77 -14.76 9.70
C SER A 129 -11.06 -13.95 10.96
N GLU A 130 -10.67 -14.46 12.12
CA GLU A 130 -10.82 -13.77 13.42
C GLU A 130 -9.70 -12.75 13.67
N ASP A 131 -8.62 -12.81 12.88
CA ASP A 131 -7.48 -11.93 13.07
C ASP A 131 -7.73 -10.52 12.54
N LYS A 132 -7.12 -9.56 13.23
CA LYS A 132 -7.12 -8.14 12.85
C LYS A 132 -5.69 -7.64 12.78
N LEU A 133 -5.24 -7.29 11.59
CA LEU A 133 -3.91 -6.76 11.35
C LEU A 133 -3.91 -5.24 11.34
N CYS A 134 -3.17 -4.62 12.27
CA CYS A 134 -2.87 -3.19 12.20
C CYS A 134 -1.82 -2.95 11.10
N VAL A 135 -2.22 -2.24 10.05
CA VAL A 135 -1.39 -1.96 8.88
C VAL A 135 -0.90 -0.53 8.95
N CYS A 136 0.32 -0.32 9.42
CA CYS A 136 0.99 0.97 9.50
C CYS A 136 2.20 1.08 8.55
N VAL A 137 2.49 0.01 7.80
CA VAL A 137 3.55 -0.04 6.78
C VAL A 137 3.04 0.44 5.42
N PRO A 138 3.90 1.07 4.59
CA PRO A 138 3.48 1.65 3.33
C PRO A 138 2.95 0.63 2.32
N LEU A 139 1.78 0.90 1.72
CA LEU A 139 1.17 0.03 0.71
C LEU A 139 1.88 0.07 -0.65
N PHE A 140 2.70 1.08 -0.91
CA PHE A 140 3.53 1.12 -2.14
C PHE A 140 4.76 0.20 -2.07
N HIS A 141 4.99 -0.44 -0.93
CA HIS A 141 6.05 -1.41 -0.72
C HIS A 141 5.45 -2.82 -0.55
N CYS A 142 6.16 -3.87 -0.98
CA CYS A 142 5.70 -5.25 -0.85
C CYS A 142 5.38 -5.65 0.61
N PHE A 143 6.00 -5.03 1.60
CA PHE A 143 5.66 -5.25 3.01
C PHE A 143 4.19 -4.91 3.31
N GLY A 144 3.68 -3.79 2.78
CA GLY A 144 2.27 -3.41 2.95
C GLY A 144 1.34 -4.14 1.97
N VAL A 145 1.63 -4.11 0.66
CA VAL A 145 0.70 -4.66 -0.32
C VAL A 145 0.68 -6.19 -0.34
N VAL A 146 1.82 -6.86 -0.18
CA VAL A 146 1.89 -8.33 -0.24
C VAL A 146 1.79 -8.96 1.14
N LEU A 147 2.73 -8.65 2.05
CA LEU A 147 2.76 -9.32 3.35
C LEU A 147 1.58 -8.92 4.26
N ALA A 148 1.06 -7.68 4.17
CA ALA A 148 -0.10 -7.29 4.94
C ALA A 148 -1.41 -7.50 4.16
N THR A 149 -1.61 -6.79 3.03
CA THR A 149 -2.91 -6.78 2.35
C THR A 149 -3.27 -8.14 1.74
N MET A 150 -2.35 -8.77 0.99
CA MET A 150 -2.66 -10.07 0.38
C MET A 150 -2.80 -11.18 1.42
N ASN A 151 -2.02 -11.14 2.53
CA ASN A 151 -2.23 -12.03 3.65
C ASN A 151 -3.67 -11.91 4.20
N CYS A 152 -4.13 -10.69 4.49
CA CYS A 152 -5.48 -10.48 4.98
C CYS A 152 -6.55 -10.97 4.00
N LEU A 153 -6.38 -10.70 2.71
CA LEU A 153 -7.32 -11.14 1.68
C LEU A 153 -7.40 -12.66 1.57
N THR A 154 -6.26 -13.35 1.63
CA THR A 154 -6.21 -14.82 1.48
C THR A 154 -6.74 -15.56 2.70
N HIS A 155 -6.75 -14.94 3.88
CA HIS A 155 -7.22 -15.53 5.13
C HIS A 155 -8.55 -14.95 5.62
N GLY A 156 -9.13 -13.98 4.89
CA GLY A 156 -10.39 -13.35 5.26
C GLY A 156 -10.31 -12.51 6.54
N CYS A 157 -9.12 -12.08 6.96
CA CYS A 157 -8.94 -11.30 8.18
C CYS A 157 -9.10 -9.79 7.97
N THR A 158 -9.34 -9.08 9.06
CA THR A 158 -9.58 -7.63 9.03
C THR A 158 -8.29 -6.84 8.92
N GLN A 159 -8.29 -5.79 8.08
CA GLN A 159 -7.24 -4.78 8.06
C GLN A 159 -7.68 -3.54 8.84
N VAL A 160 -6.89 -3.13 9.82
CA VAL A 160 -7.04 -1.86 10.52
C VAL A 160 -5.97 -0.92 9.96
N MET A 161 -6.40 -0.04 9.06
CA MET A 161 -5.51 0.81 8.28
C MET A 161 -5.13 2.07 9.06
N VAL A 162 -3.82 2.32 9.18
CA VAL A 162 -3.27 3.58 9.69
C VAL A 162 -2.71 4.35 8.50
N GLU A 163 -3.33 5.47 8.16
CA GLU A 163 -3.00 6.25 6.95
C GLU A 163 -1.53 6.68 6.92
N LYS A 164 -1.02 7.12 8.06
CA LYS A 164 0.37 7.51 8.24
C LYS A 164 0.87 7.03 9.58
N PHE A 165 2.07 6.44 9.58
CA PHE A 165 2.68 5.99 10.83
C PHE A 165 2.80 7.14 11.83
N ASP A 166 2.15 6.97 12.96
CA ASP A 166 2.28 7.74 14.18
C ASP A 166 2.17 6.74 15.33
N PRO A 167 3.16 6.66 16.24
CA PRO A 167 3.17 5.63 17.28
C PRO A 167 1.93 5.70 18.19
N LEU A 168 1.43 6.91 18.50
CA LEU A 168 0.21 7.06 19.30
C LEU A 168 -1.02 6.51 18.58
N VAL A 169 -1.15 6.80 17.28
CA VAL A 169 -2.27 6.31 16.46
C VAL A 169 -2.22 4.79 16.33
N VAL A 170 -1.03 4.20 16.16
CA VAL A 170 -0.87 2.73 16.10
C VAL A 170 -1.27 2.08 17.42
N LEU A 171 -0.74 2.56 18.56
CA LEU A 171 -1.07 2.05 19.89
C LEU A 171 -2.58 2.17 20.19
N ALA A 172 -3.17 3.32 19.86
CA ALA A 172 -4.61 3.55 20.04
C ALA A 172 -5.45 2.63 19.15
N SER A 173 -5.02 2.39 17.90
CA SER A 173 -5.70 1.49 16.97
C SER A 173 -5.66 0.04 17.45
N ILE A 174 -4.49 -0.44 17.92
CA ILE A 174 -4.34 -1.78 18.47
C ILE A 174 -5.28 -1.97 19.67
N HIS A 175 -5.25 -1.03 20.62
CA HIS A 175 -6.10 -1.05 21.82
C HIS A 175 -7.59 -1.05 21.47
N LYS A 176 -8.02 -0.07 20.67
CA LYS A 176 -9.44 0.16 20.36
C LYS A 176 -10.04 -0.97 19.52
N GLU A 177 -9.36 -1.37 18.47
CA GLU A 177 -9.86 -2.36 17.52
C GLU A 177 -9.53 -3.81 17.95
N ARG A 178 -8.76 -3.98 19.05
CA ARG A 178 -8.30 -5.28 19.54
C ARG A 178 -7.53 -6.03 18.45
N CYS A 179 -6.55 -5.35 17.84
CA CYS A 179 -5.73 -5.97 16.80
C CYS A 179 -4.95 -7.15 17.35
N THR A 180 -4.87 -8.22 16.57
CA THR A 180 -4.16 -9.46 16.93
C THR A 180 -2.74 -9.50 16.35
N SER A 181 -2.45 -8.58 15.43
CA SER A 181 -1.16 -8.48 14.75
C SER A 181 -0.84 -7.04 14.37
N VAL A 182 0.46 -6.72 14.32
CA VAL A 182 1.00 -5.48 13.75
C VAL A 182 2.32 -5.77 13.04
N TYR A 183 2.55 -5.09 11.91
CA TYR A 183 3.79 -5.18 11.14
C TYR A 183 4.52 -3.85 11.17
N GLY A 184 5.84 -3.88 11.32
CA GLY A 184 6.63 -2.66 11.35
C GLY A 184 8.11 -2.87 11.07
N VAL A 185 8.81 -1.77 10.85
CA VAL A 185 10.27 -1.77 10.86
C VAL A 185 10.78 -1.52 12.29
N PRO A 186 12.03 -1.89 12.65
CA PRO A 186 12.52 -1.76 14.02
C PRO A 186 12.32 -0.37 14.62
N THR A 187 12.52 0.69 13.84
CA THR A 187 12.33 2.07 14.31
C THR A 187 10.89 2.42 14.70
N MET A 188 9.89 1.77 14.08
CA MET A 188 8.48 1.92 14.45
C MET A 188 8.23 1.32 15.83
N PHE A 189 8.68 0.09 16.07
CA PHE A 189 8.55 -0.55 17.40
C PHE A 189 9.31 0.20 18.50
N ILE A 190 10.49 0.75 18.19
CA ILE A 190 11.20 1.62 19.13
C ILE A 190 10.37 2.85 19.50
N ALA A 191 9.74 3.49 18.51
CA ALA A 191 8.90 4.66 18.74
C ALA A 191 7.65 4.33 19.56
N GLU A 192 7.01 3.19 19.30
CA GLU A 192 5.85 2.69 20.02
C GLU A 192 6.21 2.37 21.49
N LEU A 193 7.25 1.55 21.72
CA LEU A 193 7.68 1.14 23.07
C LEU A 193 8.16 2.30 23.94
N ASN A 194 8.75 3.34 23.35
CA ASN A 194 9.23 4.53 24.06
C ASN A 194 8.19 5.67 24.11
N HIS A 195 6.98 5.44 23.61
CA HIS A 195 5.96 6.47 23.65
C HIS A 195 5.51 6.74 25.09
N PRO A 196 5.45 8.01 25.57
CA PRO A 196 5.11 8.32 26.95
C PRO A 196 3.77 7.78 27.42
N MET A 197 2.85 7.53 26.50
CA MET A 197 1.51 7.00 26.77
C MET A 197 1.42 5.48 26.53
N PHE A 198 2.52 4.76 26.30
CA PHE A 198 2.48 3.33 25.98
C PHE A 198 1.66 2.52 26.99
N ASP A 199 1.90 2.74 28.28
CA ASP A 199 1.25 2.01 29.38
C ASP A 199 -0.26 2.30 29.53
N MET A 200 -0.78 3.29 28.78
CA MET A 200 -2.22 3.58 28.74
C MET A 200 -3.01 2.68 27.79
N PHE A 201 -2.32 1.92 26.94
CA PHE A 201 -2.92 1.08 25.93
C PHE A 201 -2.78 -0.40 26.26
N ASP A 202 -3.84 -1.15 26.09
CA ASP A 202 -3.87 -2.60 26.26
C ASP A 202 -3.41 -3.29 24.97
N MET A 203 -2.22 -3.90 25.04
CA MET A 203 -1.62 -4.66 23.93
C MET A 203 -1.92 -6.17 24.02
N SER A 204 -2.68 -6.63 25.01
CA SER A 204 -2.89 -8.07 25.29
C SER A 204 -3.64 -8.83 24.18
N SER A 205 -4.22 -8.15 23.21
CA SER A 205 -4.84 -8.79 22.04
C SER A 205 -3.83 -9.23 20.99
N LEU A 206 -2.63 -8.65 20.98
CA LEU A 206 -1.58 -9.02 20.04
C LEU A 206 -1.08 -10.44 20.31
N ARG A 207 -0.77 -11.19 19.25
CA ARG A 207 -0.23 -12.55 19.33
C ARG A 207 0.98 -12.78 18.43
N VAL A 208 1.03 -12.11 17.28
CA VAL A 208 2.07 -12.32 16.26
C VAL A 208 2.27 -11.05 15.45
N GLY A 209 3.48 -10.83 14.94
CA GLY A 209 3.79 -9.71 14.06
C GLY A 209 5.07 -9.92 13.26
N ILE A 210 5.33 -9.01 12.32
CA ILE A 210 6.56 -9.02 11.54
C ILE A 210 7.38 -7.76 11.84
N MET A 211 8.65 -7.97 12.19
CA MET A 211 9.65 -6.92 12.26
C MET A 211 10.67 -7.14 11.15
N ALA A 212 10.66 -6.29 10.13
CA ALA A 212 11.51 -6.47 8.94
C ALA A 212 11.94 -5.12 8.32
N GLY A 213 12.64 -5.18 7.20
CA GLY A 213 13.06 -3.98 6.45
C GLY A 213 14.37 -3.34 6.91
N ALA A 214 14.93 -3.77 8.03
CA ALA A 214 16.23 -3.38 8.56
C ALA A 214 16.79 -4.49 9.44
N LEU A 215 18.01 -4.30 9.97
CA LEU A 215 18.56 -5.20 10.98
C LEU A 215 17.66 -5.17 12.25
N CYS A 216 17.19 -6.34 12.67
CA CYS A 216 16.30 -6.51 13.81
C CYS A 216 17.15 -6.85 15.07
N PRO A 217 17.35 -5.90 16.02
CA PRO A 217 18.10 -6.17 17.24
C PRO A 217 17.36 -7.19 18.11
N ILE A 218 18.06 -8.20 18.59
CA ILE A 218 17.48 -9.26 19.45
C ILE A 218 16.83 -8.66 20.70
N GLU A 219 17.47 -7.66 21.28
CA GLU A 219 16.95 -7.00 22.48
C GLU A 219 15.61 -6.28 22.22
N LEU A 220 15.46 -5.64 21.05
CA LEU A 220 14.20 -5.03 20.66
C LEU A 220 13.11 -6.08 20.47
N MET A 221 13.43 -7.20 19.84
CA MET A 221 12.46 -8.30 19.66
C MET A 221 11.97 -8.84 21.01
N ARG A 222 12.88 -9.00 21.99
CA ARG A 222 12.50 -9.40 23.36
C ARG A 222 11.58 -8.38 24.03
N GLN A 223 11.89 -7.09 23.91
CA GLN A 223 11.04 -6.03 24.48
C GLN A 223 9.63 -6.01 23.84
N VAL A 224 9.52 -6.26 22.53
CA VAL A 224 8.22 -6.41 21.87
C VAL A 224 7.47 -7.62 22.40
N GLU A 225 8.14 -8.78 22.53
CA GLU A 225 7.52 -9.98 23.09
C GLU A 225 7.04 -9.78 24.52
N GLU A 226 7.86 -9.13 25.37
CA GLU A 226 7.55 -8.92 26.78
C GLU A 226 6.47 -7.86 27.03
N LYS A 227 6.53 -6.73 26.30
CA LYS A 227 5.65 -5.58 26.57
C LYS A 227 4.42 -5.54 25.66
N MET A 228 4.52 -6.06 24.43
CA MET A 228 3.41 -6.10 23.49
C MET A 228 2.76 -7.49 23.40
N PHE A 229 3.26 -8.48 24.13
CA PHE A 229 2.74 -9.86 24.19
C PHE A 229 2.70 -10.58 22.83
N MET A 230 3.53 -10.17 21.91
CA MET A 230 3.49 -10.58 20.53
C MET A 230 4.78 -11.30 20.11
N LYS A 231 4.65 -12.50 19.52
CA LYS A 231 5.80 -13.15 18.87
C LYS A 231 6.16 -12.40 17.61
N VAL A 232 7.43 -12.11 17.43
CA VAL A 232 7.95 -11.40 16.26
C VAL A 232 8.72 -12.36 15.36
N THR A 233 8.45 -12.29 14.08
CA THR A 233 9.11 -13.06 13.02
C THR A 233 9.90 -12.13 12.12
#